data_13d584e4c6889683f30b45e661f3d966
#
_entry.id   13d584e4c6889683f30b45e661f3d966
#
_cell.length_a   1.000
_cell.length_b   1.000
_cell.length_c   1.000
_cell.angle_alpha   90.00
_cell.angle_beta   90.00
_cell.angle_gamma   90.00
#
_symmetry.space_group_name_H-M   'P 1'
#
loop_
_entity.id
_entity.type
_entity.pdbx_description
1 polymer ?
#
loop_
_entity_poly.entity_id
_entity_poly.type
_entity_poly.pdbx_seq_one_letter_code
_entity_poly.pdbx_strand_id
1 'polypeptide(L)'
;MISRFDLDQRVREWGLREDVVEKDYVLGWVLWGIGSDEALSTFWAFKGGTCLKKCYLETFRFSEDLDFSVLPGGPVRSEEVRPYLDRLLQRVHNESGITFDGQAPRLTTHASGNYTEGRIYYRGPRNARTVASIRIDLLANEAVVRPTILRPIAHAYPDTLPEPATVRCYGFEEVFAEKVRAMGERSRPRDLYDIVHLFRRRDLRHHSSLVQDILAEKCAHKAVPVPSLQRLTESPYRGDLENEWANMLAHQLPELPPFESFWSELPTLFAWLAGESGGNDLEPVAIAEELDEVWQPPATLWNWGMGVPVEAIRFAASNHLCIELGYQGTARLIEPYSFRRTKAGHLLLFAIKCQTRELRGYRLDRIQSVRVTTTPFQPVHIIEIGGLSPIFAPRLRHTRRR
;
A
#
# COMPACT_ATOMS: atom_id res chain seq x y z
N MET A 1 17.58 14.67 -2.46
CA MET A 1 17.59 13.20 -2.67
C MET A 1 18.18 12.54 -1.44
N ILE A 2 17.61 11.45 -0.95
CA ILE A 2 18.18 10.66 0.16
C ILE A 2 19.56 10.12 -0.20
N SER A 3 20.38 9.83 0.81
CA SER A 3 21.68 9.23 0.60
C SER A 3 21.58 7.73 0.27
N ARG A 4 22.66 7.14 -0.24
CA ARG A 4 22.76 5.68 -0.42
C ARG A 4 22.57 4.94 0.93
N PHE A 5 23.08 5.49 2.01
CA PHE A 5 22.95 4.93 3.35
C PHE A 5 21.47 4.86 3.79
N ASP A 6 20.69 5.92 3.54
CA ASP A 6 19.27 5.96 3.87
C ASP A 6 18.49 4.90 3.07
N LEU A 7 18.81 4.74 1.79
CA LEU A 7 18.20 3.71 0.95
C LEU A 7 18.52 2.31 1.47
N ASP A 8 19.79 2.03 1.78
CA ASP A 8 20.25 0.73 2.28
C ASP A 8 19.60 0.41 3.65
N GLN A 9 19.35 1.43 4.45
CA GLN A 9 18.62 1.28 5.71
C GLN A 9 17.17 0.83 5.45
N ARG A 10 16.44 1.43 4.51
CA ARG A 10 15.09 1.03 4.12
C ARG A 10 15.04 -0.36 3.51
N VAL A 11 16.01 -0.71 2.68
CA VAL A 11 16.16 -2.05 2.10
C VAL A 11 16.23 -3.11 3.21
N ARG A 12 17.05 -2.88 4.23
CA ARG A 12 17.17 -3.80 5.38
C ARG A 12 15.90 -3.85 6.23
N GLU A 13 15.28 -2.70 6.49
CA GLU A 13 14.07 -2.59 7.31
C GLU A 13 12.87 -3.30 6.67
N TRP A 14 12.72 -3.15 5.37
CA TRP A 14 11.60 -3.73 4.63
C TRP A 14 11.88 -5.14 4.09
N GLY A 15 13.13 -5.59 4.11
CA GLY A 15 13.51 -6.90 3.58
C GLY A 15 13.30 -7.03 2.06
N LEU A 16 13.40 -5.93 1.32
CA LEU A 16 13.11 -5.87 -0.11
C LEU A 16 14.37 -5.57 -0.93
N ARG A 17 14.27 -5.80 -2.25
CA ARG A 17 15.34 -5.47 -3.19
C ARG A 17 15.51 -3.96 -3.31
N GLU A 18 16.75 -3.52 -3.51
CA GLU A 18 17.11 -2.11 -3.65
C GLU A 18 16.35 -1.39 -4.78
N ASP A 19 16.15 -2.07 -5.91
CA ASP A 19 15.46 -1.49 -7.07
C ASP A 19 13.97 -1.24 -6.79
N VAL A 20 13.34 -2.08 -5.99
CA VAL A 20 11.95 -1.91 -5.55
C VAL A 20 11.81 -0.72 -4.60
N VAL A 21 12.71 -0.62 -3.62
CA VAL A 21 12.71 0.48 -2.63
C VAL A 21 13.04 1.81 -3.30
N GLU A 22 14.05 1.86 -4.19
CA GLU A 22 14.37 3.06 -4.94
C GLU A 22 13.19 3.52 -5.81
N LYS A 23 12.53 2.59 -6.49
CA LYS A 23 11.38 2.92 -7.32
C LYS A 23 10.23 3.50 -6.49
N ASP A 24 9.93 2.92 -5.32
CA ASP A 24 8.92 3.46 -4.40
C ASP A 24 9.25 4.88 -3.93
N TYR A 25 10.52 5.15 -3.67
CA TYR A 25 11.01 6.50 -3.35
C TYR A 25 10.73 7.50 -4.48
N VAL A 26 11.13 7.15 -5.71
CA VAL A 26 10.94 8.01 -6.88
C VAL A 26 9.46 8.18 -7.23
N LEU A 27 8.64 7.13 -7.06
CA LEU A 27 7.18 7.19 -7.23
C LEU A 27 6.54 8.25 -6.32
N GLY A 28 6.98 8.35 -5.06
CA GLY A 28 6.51 9.39 -4.14
C GLY A 28 6.76 10.81 -4.67
N TRP A 29 7.96 11.06 -5.17
CA TRP A 29 8.34 12.34 -5.75
C TRP A 29 7.62 12.67 -7.07
N VAL A 30 7.46 11.69 -7.95
CA VAL A 30 6.70 11.89 -9.22
C VAL A 30 5.23 12.16 -8.93
N LEU A 31 4.62 11.45 -7.96
CA LEU A 31 3.24 11.70 -7.52
C LEU A 31 3.07 13.10 -6.94
N TRP A 32 4.04 13.56 -6.14
CA TRP A 32 4.06 14.94 -5.67
C TRP A 32 4.12 15.94 -6.83
N GLY A 33 4.97 15.69 -7.82
CA GLY A 33 5.05 16.53 -9.01
C GLY A 33 3.72 16.61 -9.76
N ILE A 34 3.00 15.48 -9.91
CA ILE A 34 1.67 15.41 -10.53
C ILE A 34 0.64 16.19 -9.69
N GLY A 35 0.62 15.94 -8.37
CA GLY A 35 -0.31 16.62 -7.46
C GLY A 35 -0.07 18.13 -7.34
N SER A 36 1.13 18.60 -7.64
CA SER A 36 1.52 20.02 -7.61
C SER A 36 1.26 20.76 -8.94
N ASP A 37 0.91 20.06 -10.02
CA ASP A 37 0.54 20.68 -11.30
C ASP A 37 -0.97 20.91 -11.33
N GLU A 38 -1.40 22.15 -11.59
CA GLU A 38 -2.81 22.55 -11.52
C GLU A 38 -3.70 21.74 -12.47
N ALA A 39 -3.25 21.51 -13.71
CA ALA A 39 -4.03 20.75 -14.69
C ALA A 39 -4.06 19.26 -14.34
N LEU A 40 -2.89 18.65 -14.04
CA LEU A 40 -2.82 17.23 -13.73
C LEU A 40 -3.55 16.89 -12.43
N SER A 41 -3.42 17.71 -11.39
CA SER A 41 -4.13 17.52 -10.12
C SER A 41 -5.65 17.67 -10.25
N THR A 42 -6.12 18.37 -11.27
CA THR A 42 -7.56 18.52 -11.57
C THR A 42 -8.11 17.33 -12.34
N PHE A 43 -7.38 16.84 -13.34
CA PHE A 43 -7.92 15.91 -14.32
C PHE A 43 -7.41 14.47 -14.19
N TRP A 44 -6.32 14.21 -13.47
CA TRP A 44 -5.78 12.87 -13.33
C TRP A 44 -6.17 12.26 -12.00
N ALA A 45 -7.00 11.21 -12.04
CA ALA A 45 -7.42 10.45 -10.86
C ALA A 45 -6.55 9.19 -10.70
N PHE A 46 -5.68 9.19 -9.71
CA PHE A 46 -4.78 8.10 -9.38
C PHE A 46 -5.52 6.87 -8.90
N LYS A 47 -5.12 5.69 -9.40
CA LYS A 47 -5.74 4.41 -9.08
C LYS A 47 -4.70 3.29 -9.05
N GLY A 48 -5.15 2.04 -9.02
CA GLY A 48 -4.27 0.87 -9.11
C GLY A 48 -3.56 0.50 -7.81
N GLY A 49 -2.60 -0.42 -7.90
CA GLY A 49 -1.87 -0.94 -6.73
C GLY A 49 -0.99 0.10 -6.06
N THR A 50 -0.39 1.00 -6.83
CA THR A 50 0.44 2.07 -6.29
C THR A 50 -0.41 3.11 -5.54
N CYS A 51 -1.64 3.37 -5.99
CA CYS A 51 -2.59 4.20 -5.24
C CYS A 51 -2.92 3.58 -3.88
N LEU A 52 -3.15 2.26 -3.82
CA LEU A 52 -3.35 1.57 -2.55
C LEU A 52 -2.16 1.76 -1.61
N LYS A 53 -0.93 1.53 -2.08
CA LYS A 53 0.30 1.69 -1.30
C LYS A 53 0.53 3.12 -0.83
N LYS A 54 0.33 4.10 -1.71
CA LYS A 54 0.71 5.50 -1.46
C LYS A 54 -0.38 6.33 -0.79
N CYS A 55 -1.66 5.90 -0.86
CA CYS A 55 -2.78 6.71 -0.38
C CYS A 55 -3.66 6.04 0.68
N TYR A 56 -3.59 4.70 0.82
CA TYR A 56 -4.52 3.96 1.66
C TYR A 56 -3.89 2.96 2.63
N LEU A 57 -2.88 2.17 2.17
CA LEU A 57 -2.37 1.00 2.88
C LEU A 57 -0.85 1.10 3.03
N GLU A 58 -0.38 1.62 4.14
CA GLU A 58 1.04 1.90 4.36
C GLU A 58 1.93 0.63 4.27
N THR A 59 1.52 -0.46 4.91
CA THR A 59 2.21 -1.76 4.90
C THR A 59 1.64 -2.71 3.86
N PHE A 60 1.55 -2.23 2.63
CA PHE A 60 1.00 -2.96 1.51
C PHE A 60 2.10 -3.49 0.59
N ARG A 61 1.77 -4.44 -0.30
CA ARG A 61 2.72 -4.86 -1.33
C ARG A 61 3.25 -3.67 -2.11
N PHE A 62 4.51 -3.71 -2.48
CA PHE A 62 5.08 -2.69 -3.35
C PHE A 62 4.49 -2.80 -4.76
N SER A 63 4.30 -1.68 -5.39
CA SER A 63 3.77 -1.55 -6.75
C SER A 63 4.62 -0.54 -7.52
N GLU A 64 4.72 -0.72 -8.82
CA GLU A 64 5.77 -0.09 -9.62
C GLU A 64 5.26 0.83 -10.72
N ASP A 65 3.94 0.78 -11.00
CA ASP A 65 3.31 1.48 -12.10
C ASP A 65 2.45 2.64 -11.58
N LEU A 66 2.31 3.70 -12.38
CA LEU A 66 1.42 4.83 -12.15
C LEU A 66 0.20 4.71 -13.06
N ASP A 67 -0.94 4.36 -12.49
CA ASP A 67 -2.20 4.22 -13.22
C ASP A 67 -3.11 5.42 -12.95
N PHE A 68 -3.58 6.09 -13.98
CA PHE A 68 -4.52 7.21 -13.88
C PHE A 68 -5.74 7.04 -14.78
N SER A 69 -6.90 7.38 -14.26
CA SER A 69 -8.05 7.71 -15.08
C SER A 69 -8.04 9.20 -15.36
N VAL A 70 -8.11 9.56 -16.64
CA VAL A 70 -8.14 10.95 -17.07
C VAL A 70 -9.60 11.40 -17.13
N LEU A 71 -9.95 12.39 -16.32
CA LEU A 71 -11.28 12.97 -16.26
C LEU A 71 -11.57 13.79 -17.54
N PRO A 72 -12.85 14.00 -17.90
CA PRO A 72 -13.21 14.75 -19.11
C PRO A 72 -12.53 16.12 -19.19
N GLY A 73 -11.91 16.39 -20.34
CA GLY A 73 -11.15 17.63 -20.58
C GLY A 73 -9.68 17.59 -20.17
N GLY A 74 -9.22 16.51 -19.53
CA GLY A 74 -7.82 16.35 -19.15
C GLY A 74 -6.92 15.85 -20.29
N PRO A 75 -5.60 16.15 -20.22
CA PRO A 75 -4.64 15.72 -21.23
C PRO A 75 -4.44 14.20 -21.15
N VAL A 76 -4.60 13.51 -22.30
CA VAL A 76 -4.40 12.06 -22.40
C VAL A 76 -3.46 11.69 -23.54
N ARG A 77 -3.45 12.43 -24.64
CA ARG A 77 -2.60 12.13 -25.80
C ARG A 77 -1.14 12.49 -25.52
N SER A 78 -0.23 11.75 -26.11
CA SER A 78 1.20 11.94 -25.90
C SER A 78 1.69 13.36 -26.15
N GLU A 79 1.18 14.02 -27.18
CA GLU A 79 1.49 15.41 -27.50
C GLU A 79 0.94 16.41 -26.48
N GLU A 80 -0.23 16.13 -25.91
CA GLU A 80 -0.83 16.94 -24.84
C GLU A 80 -0.11 16.76 -23.51
N VAL A 81 0.26 15.53 -23.17
CA VAL A 81 0.88 15.14 -21.90
C VAL A 81 2.33 15.60 -21.80
N ARG A 82 3.08 15.55 -22.91
CA ARG A 82 4.52 15.83 -22.94
C ARG A 82 4.92 17.13 -22.24
N PRO A 83 4.31 18.29 -22.53
CA PRO A 83 4.71 19.56 -21.91
C PRO A 83 4.48 19.58 -20.40
N TYR A 84 3.44 18.90 -19.89
CA TYR A 84 3.20 18.78 -18.44
C TYR A 84 4.24 17.89 -17.81
N LEU A 85 4.55 16.74 -18.42
CA LEU A 85 5.52 15.80 -17.91
C LEU A 85 6.91 16.42 -17.82
N ASP A 86 7.36 17.13 -18.86
CA ASP A 86 8.68 17.77 -18.87
C ASP A 86 8.79 18.83 -17.76
N ARG A 87 7.76 19.66 -17.54
CA ARG A 87 7.74 20.65 -16.45
C ARG A 87 7.75 20.01 -15.06
N LEU A 88 6.91 18.97 -14.86
CA LEU A 88 6.86 18.31 -13.55
C LEU A 88 8.16 17.58 -13.22
N LEU A 89 8.80 16.92 -14.18
CA LEU A 89 10.06 16.22 -13.95
C LEU A 89 11.21 17.20 -13.65
N GLN A 90 11.22 18.36 -14.29
CA GLN A 90 12.16 19.44 -13.94
C GLN A 90 11.91 19.97 -12.52
N ARG A 91 10.65 20.13 -12.10
CA ARG A 91 10.30 20.52 -10.73
C ARG A 91 10.74 19.48 -9.72
N VAL A 92 10.45 18.20 -9.98
CA VAL A 92 10.88 17.09 -9.12
C VAL A 92 12.40 17.05 -9.02
N HIS A 93 13.13 17.23 -10.12
CA HIS A 93 14.58 17.31 -10.11
C HIS A 93 15.09 18.42 -9.19
N ASN A 94 14.55 19.62 -9.32
CA ASN A 94 14.97 20.79 -8.53
C ASN A 94 14.77 20.59 -7.03
N GLU A 95 13.68 19.93 -6.62
CA GLU A 95 13.36 19.71 -5.21
C GLU A 95 14.07 18.48 -4.60
N SER A 96 14.18 17.40 -5.37
CA SER A 96 14.68 16.12 -4.86
C SER A 96 16.13 15.81 -5.23
N GLY A 97 16.63 16.37 -6.33
CA GLY A 97 17.91 15.99 -6.96
C GLY A 97 17.84 14.66 -7.74
N ILE A 98 16.67 14.05 -7.91
CA ILE A 98 16.47 12.89 -8.80
C ILE A 98 16.68 13.37 -10.23
N THR A 99 17.47 12.65 -11.05
CA THR A 99 17.71 13.06 -12.43
C THR A 99 16.86 12.28 -13.43
N PHE A 100 16.34 13.00 -14.44
CA PHE A 100 15.48 12.46 -15.50
C PHE A 100 16.09 12.71 -16.90
N ASP A 101 17.33 13.14 -16.96
CA ASP A 101 18.05 13.56 -18.15
C ASP A 101 18.74 12.43 -18.92
N GLY A 102 18.84 11.25 -18.31
CA GLY A 102 19.52 10.10 -18.93
C GLY A 102 18.80 9.56 -20.18
N GLN A 103 17.49 9.73 -20.27
CA GLN A 103 16.66 9.37 -21.40
C GLN A 103 15.33 10.10 -21.32
N ALA A 104 14.89 10.73 -22.43
CA ALA A 104 13.60 11.41 -22.49
C ALA A 104 12.43 10.42 -22.23
N PRO A 105 11.36 10.84 -21.54
CA PRO A 105 10.18 10.00 -21.34
C PRO A 105 9.62 9.51 -22.68
N ARG A 106 9.25 8.24 -22.73
CA ARG A 106 8.56 7.66 -23.89
C ARG A 106 7.07 7.62 -23.62
N LEU A 107 6.29 8.16 -24.55
CA LEU A 107 4.83 8.17 -24.52
C LEU A 107 4.31 7.61 -25.83
N THR A 108 3.31 6.72 -25.78
CA THR A 108 2.67 6.13 -26.95
C THR A 108 1.15 6.16 -26.75
N THR A 109 0.46 6.94 -27.55
CA THR A 109 -1.00 6.97 -27.56
C THR A 109 -1.53 5.91 -28.51
N HIS A 110 -2.45 5.08 -28.01
CA HIS A 110 -3.14 4.07 -28.81
C HIS A 110 -4.08 4.71 -29.85
N ALA A 111 -4.41 3.95 -30.90
CA ALA A 111 -5.20 4.46 -32.04
C ALA A 111 -6.57 5.05 -31.64
N SER A 112 -7.16 4.57 -30.52
CA SER A 112 -8.42 5.13 -30.00
C SER A 112 -8.29 6.57 -29.48
N GLY A 113 -7.07 7.03 -29.20
CA GLY A 113 -6.80 8.33 -28.56
C GLY A 113 -7.16 8.42 -27.08
N ASN A 114 -7.73 7.36 -26.49
CA ASN A 114 -8.23 7.34 -25.10
C ASN A 114 -7.28 6.65 -24.13
N TYR A 115 -6.17 6.11 -24.62
CA TYR A 115 -5.18 5.42 -23.79
C TYR A 115 -3.77 5.81 -24.25
N THR A 116 -2.96 6.22 -23.28
CA THR A 116 -1.54 6.47 -23.47
C THR A 116 -0.75 5.70 -22.44
N GLU A 117 0.18 4.88 -22.91
CA GLU A 117 1.20 4.25 -22.08
C GLU A 117 2.50 5.04 -22.15
N GLY A 118 3.25 5.05 -21.06
CA GLY A 118 4.52 5.75 -21.01
C GLY A 118 5.56 5.12 -20.09
N ARG A 119 6.79 5.58 -20.27
CA ARG A 119 7.91 5.29 -19.38
C ARG A 119 8.64 6.58 -19.04
N ILE A 120 8.82 6.82 -17.75
CA ILE A 120 9.63 7.89 -17.20
C ILE A 120 10.93 7.27 -16.75
N TYR A 121 12.05 7.72 -17.33
CA TYR A 121 13.39 7.23 -17.03
C TYR A 121 14.04 8.10 -15.96
N TYR A 122 14.74 7.47 -15.00
CA TYR A 122 15.35 8.21 -13.90
C TYR A 122 16.66 7.58 -13.41
N ARG A 123 17.44 8.38 -12.69
CA ARG A 123 18.53 7.95 -11.82
C ARG A 123 18.25 8.45 -10.40
N GLY A 124 18.13 7.51 -9.49
CA GLY A 124 17.82 7.76 -8.08
C GLY A 124 19.04 7.54 -7.16
N PRO A 125 18.79 7.34 -5.84
CA PRO A 125 19.86 7.22 -4.83
C PRO A 125 20.85 6.09 -5.04
N ARG A 126 20.46 5.03 -5.77
CA ARG A 126 21.38 3.92 -6.11
C ARG A 126 22.52 4.37 -7.01
N ASN A 127 22.30 5.41 -7.79
CA ASN A 127 23.22 5.87 -8.81
C ASN A 127 23.71 4.72 -9.73
N ALA A 128 22.76 3.85 -10.13
CA ALA A 128 23.04 2.69 -10.97
C ALA A 128 23.52 3.12 -12.36
N ARG A 129 24.40 2.30 -12.98
CA ARG A 129 24.90 2.54 -14.35
C ARG A 129 23.77 2.53 -15.37
N THR A 130 22.80 1.66 -15.20
CA THR A 130 21.60 1.56 -16.05
C THR A 130 20.52 2.50 -15.55
N VAL A 131 19.87 3.18 -16.49
CA VAL A 131 18.75 4.07 -16.20
C VAL A 131 17.54 3.20 -15.83
N ALA A 132 16.92 3.49 -14.68
CA ALA A 132 15.70 2.84 -14.25
C ALA A 132 14.46 3.51 -14.86
N SER A 133 13.31 2.87 -14.82
CA SER A 133 12.08 3.46 -15.36
C SER A 133 10.84 3.16 -14.50
N ILE A 134 9.90 4.10 -14.54
CA ILE A 134 8.53 3.98 -14.03
C ILE A 134 7.59 3.92 -15.23
N ARG A 135 6.65 2.99 -15.21
CA ARG A 135 5.55 2.96 -16.18
C ARG A 135 4.45 3.90 -15.74
N ILE A 136 3.84 4.59 -16.71
CA ILE A 136 2.65 5.43 -16.51
C ILE A 136 1.59 5.05 -17.54
N ASP A 137 0.37 4.82 -17.07
CA ASP A 137 -0.78 4.47 -17.88
C ASP A 137 -1.91 5.50 -17.65
N LEU A 138 -2.35 6.13 -18.75
CA LEU A 138 -3.38 7.17 -18.77
C LEU A 138 -4.59 6.68 -19.57
N LEU A 139 -5.74 6.51 -18.90
CA LEU A 139 -6.98 6.02 -19.52
C LEU A 139 -8.09 7.06 -19.40
N ALA A 140 -8.60 7.55 -20.54
CA ALA A 140 -9.71 8.53 -20.57
C ALA A 140 -11.10 7.88 -20.69
N ASN A 141 -11.18 6.60 -21.04
CA ASN A 141 -12.45 5.89 -21.20
C ASN A 141 -12.69 4.92 -20.06
N GLU A 142 -12.80 5.46 -18.84
CA GLU A 142 -13.17 4.68 -17.65
C GLU A 142 -14.32 5.32 -16.89
N ALA A 143 -15.21 4.48 -16.36
CA ALA A 143 -16.25 4.95 -15.45
C ALA A 143 -15.62 5.36 -14.12
N VAL A 144 -15.62 6.66 -13.84
CA VAL A 144 -15.34 7.21 -12.52
C VAL A 144 -16.69 7.51 -11.89
N VAL A 145 -17.17 6.58 -11.06
CA VAL A 145 -18.55 6.54 -10.58
C VAL A 145 -18.79 7.55 -9.46
N ARG A 146 -17.76 7.79 -8.65
CA ARG A 146 -17.85 8.69 -7.49
C ARG A 146 -16.89 9.86 -7.63
N PRO A 147 -17.17 10.99 -6.97
CA PRO A 147 -16.24 12.10 -6.93
C PRO A 147 -14.86 11.64 -6.44
N THR A 148 -13.83 12.01 -7.18
CA THR A 148 -12.44 11.78 -6.79
C THR A 148 -12.07 12.62 -5.58
N ILE A 149 -11.13 12.15 -4.77
CA ILE A 149 -10.73 12.80 -3.53
C ILE A 149 -9.23 13.12 -3.53
N LEU A 150 -8.83 14.13 -2.77
CA LEU A 150 -7.42 14.41 -2.51
C LEU A 150 -6.94 13.59 -1.31
N ARG A 151 -5.85 12.86 -1.49
CA ARG A 151 -5.24 12.06 -0.43
C ARG A 151 -3.78 12.45 -0.24
N PRO A 152 -3.29 12.46 1.00
CA PRO A 152 -1.87 12.59 1.26
C PRO A 152 -1.06 11.47 0.63
N ILE A 153 0.13 11.78 0.16
CA ILE A 153 1.08 10.82 -0.41
C ILE A 153 1.96 10.26 0.71
N ALA A 154 1.87 8.96 0.97
CA ALA A 154 2.76 8.28 1.91
C ALA A 154 4.19 8.27 1.36
N HIS A 155 5.12 8.86 2.12
CA HIS A 155 6.53 8.98 1.77
C HIS A 155 7.39 8.67 3.00
N ALA A 156 7.69 7.40 3.21
CA ALA A 156 8.37 6.90 4.40
C ALA A 156 9.90 6.99 4.30
N TYR A 157 10.41 8.15 3.91
CA TYR A 157 11.85 8.43 3.72
C TYR A 157 12.29 9.63 4.56
N PRO A 158 13.60 9.79 4.82
CA PRO A 158 14.11 10.90 5.66
C PRO A 158 13.86 12.29 5.11
N ASP A 159 13.84 12.43 3.77
CA ASP A 159 13.42 13.67 3.12
C ASP A 159 11.88 13.78 3.09
N THR A 160 11.37 14.99 3.12
CA THR A 160 9.93 15.26 3.10
C THR A 160 9.50 15.82 1.76
N LEU A 161 8.35 15.36 1.27
CA LEU A 161 7.71 16.02 0.12
C LEU A 161 7.26 17.43 0.51
N PRO A 162 7.45 18.45 -0.36
CA PRO A 162 6.95 19.79 -0.09
C PRO A 162 5.42 19.84 0.03
N GLU A 163 4.90 20.65 0.93
CA GLU A 163 3.46 20.80 1.12
C GLU A 163 2.81 21.72 0.04
N PRO A 164 1.59 21.38 -0.44
CA PRO A 164 0.79 20.21 -0.08
C PRO A 164 1.24 18.94 -0.79
N ALA A 165 1.51 17.87 -0.02
CA ALA A 165 1.91 16.57 -0.56
C ALA A 165 0.68 15.68 -0.78
N THR A 166 -0.19 16.04 -1.71
CA THR A 166 -1.44 15.34 -1.99
C THR A 166 -1.56 14.97 -3.46
N VAL A 167 -2.34 13.93 -3.75
CA VAL A 167 -2.71 13.54 -5.12
C VAL A 167 -4.21 13.24 -5.18
N ARG A 168 -4.84 13.60 -6.30
CA ARG A 168 -6.23 13.23 -6.59
C ARG A 168 -6.30 11.75 -6.91
N CYS A 169 -7.21 11.02 -6.24
CA CYS A 169 -7.36 9.59 -6.45
C CYS A 169 -8.82 9.15 -6.34
N TYR A 170 -9.07 7.90 -6.69
CA TYR A 170 -10.34 7.24 -6.43
C TYR A 170 -10.63 7.18 -4.93
N GLY A 171 -11.91 7.29 -4.54
CA GLY A 171 -12.36 6.96 -3.18
C GLY A 171 -12.13 5.49 -2.85
N PHE A 172 -12.12 5.16 -1.57
CA PHE A 172 -11.82 3.79 -1.09
C PHE A 172 -12.77 2.75 -1.71
N GLU A 173 -14.07 3.05 -1.70
CA GLU A 173 -15.10 2.15 -2.23
C GLU A 173 -14.96 1.94 -3.74
N GLU A 174 -14.53 2.98 -4.45
CA GLU A 174 -14.29 2.89 -5.88
C GLU A 174 -13.05 2.06 -6.22
N VAL A 175 -11.96 2.23 -5.46
CA VAL A 175 -10.78 1.36 -5.59
C VAL A 175 -11.14 -0.08 -5.27
N PHE A 176 -11.95 -0.32 -4.24
CA PHE A 176 -12.39 -1.66 -3.87
C PHE A 176 -13.21 -2.31 -4.99
N ALA A 177 -14.26 -1.63 -5.47
CA ALA A 177 -15.10 -2.10 -6.57
C ALA A 177 -14.28 -2.40 -7.84
N GLU A 178 -13.33 -1.52 -8.18
CA GLU A 178 -12.41 -1.72 -9.31
C GLU A 178 -11.57 -2.99 -9.17
N LYS A 179 -11.07 -3.28 -7.96
CA LYS A 179 -10.28 -4.48 -7.68
C LYS A 179 -11.11 -5.76 -7.71
N VAL A 180 -12.34 -5.71 -7.18
CA VAL A 180 -13.28 -6.85 -7.29
C VAL A 180 -13.62 -7.12 -8.75
N ARG A 181 -13.94 -6.08 -9.54
CA ARG A 181 -14.17 -6.21 -10.99
C ARG A 181 -12.98 -6.86 -11.68
N ALA A 182 -11.76 -6.36 -11.44
CA ALA A 182 -10.54 -6.86 -12.05
C ALA A 182 -10.26 -8.33 -11.68
N MET A 183 -10.56 -8.74 -10.44
CA MET A 183 -10.47 -10.13 -10.01
C MET A 183 -11.38 -11.05 -10.83
N GLY A 184 -12.62 -10.61 -11.11
CA GLY A 184 -13.56 -11.38 -11.92
C GLY A 184 -13.23 -11.44 -13.41
N GLU A 185 -12.51 -10.43 -13.92
CA GLU A 185 -12.17 -10.31 -15.34
C GLU A 185 -10.88 -11.05 -15.71
N ARG A 186 -9.83 -10.91 -14.92
CA ARG A 186 -8.48 -11.36 -15.26
C ARG A 186 -7.85 -12.31 -14.25
N SER A 187 -8.45 -12.47 -13.07
CA SER A 187 -8.07 -13.44 -12.02
C SER A 187 -6.56 -13.47 -11.74
N ARG A 188 -5.98 -12.31 -11.38
CA ARG A 188 -4.54 -12.25 -11.07
C ARG A 188 -4.29 -12.34 -9.56
N PRO A 189 -3.22 -12.99 -9.10
CA PRO A 189 -2.80 -13.03 -7.70
C PRO A 189 -2.80 -11.67 -6.98
N ARG A 190 -2.34 -10.62 -7.66
CA ARG A 190 -2.33 -9.26 -7.11
C ARG A 190 -3.74 -8.74 -6.79
N ASP A 191 -4.75 -9.11 -7.60
CA ASP A 191 -6.13 -8.66 -7.37
C ASP A 191 -6.72 -9.38 -6.16
N LEU A 192 -6.46 -10.70 -5.98
CA LEU A 192 -6.85 -11.44 -4.77
C LEU A 192 -6.19 -10.82 -3.51
N TYR A 193 -4.89 -10.58 -3.56
CA TYR A 193 -4.16 -9.93 -2.47
C TYR A 193 -4.77 -8.57 -2.11
N ASP A 194 -5.03 -7.75 -3.12
CA ASP A 194 -5.57 -6.39 -2.96
C ASP A 194 -6.97 -6.40 -2.35
N ILE A 195 -7.92 -7.22 -2.87
CA ILE A 195 -9.31 -7.23 -2.36
C ILE A 195 -9.39 -7.75 -0.92
N VAL A 196 -8.57 -8.72 -0.54
CA VAL A 196 -8.53 -9.21 0.84
C VAL A 196 -7.99 -8.15 1.79
N HIS A 197 -6.93 -7.44 1.42
CA HIS A 197 -6.43 -6.33 2.23
C HIS A 197 -7.42 -5.16 2.35
N LEU A 198 -8.13 -4.84 1.28
CA LEU A 198 -9.21 -3.85 1.33
C LEU A 198 -10.35 -4.31 2.25
N PHE A 199 -10.69 -5.59 2.20
CA PHE A 199 -11.71 -6.18 3.06
C PHE A 199 -11.29 -6.17 4.55
N ARG A 200 -10.01 -6.40 4.86
CA ARG A 200 -9.47 -6.35 6.22
C ARG A 200 -9.48 -4.94 6.84
N ARG A 201 -9.56 -3.87 6.00
CA ARG A 201 -9.62 -2.47 6.45
C ARG A 201 -11.02 -2.10 6.97
N ARG A 202 -11.37 -2.61 8.15
CA ARG A 202 -12.68 -2.38 8.81
C ARG A 202 -12.96 -0.89 9.05
N ASP A 203 -11.92 -0.10 9.31
CA ASP A 203 -11.98 1.34 9.53
C ASP A 203 -12.41 2.15 8.29
N LEU A 204 -12.17 1.61 7.09
CA LEU A 204 -12.55 2.23 5.81
C LEU A 204 -13.73 1.54 5.13
N ARG A 205 -14.09 0.33 5.57
CA ARG A 205 -15.11 -0.54 4.97
C ARG A 205 -16.48 -0.30 5.60
N HIS A 206 -17.13 0.83 5.31
CA HIS A 206 -18.38 1.18 5.99
C HIS A 206 -19.64 0.74 5.25
N HIS A 207 -19.64 0.64 3.92
CA HIS A 207 -20.87 0.47 3.13
C HIS A 207 -20.70 -0.55 2.00
N SER A 208 -21.10 -1.80 2.24
CA SER A 208 -21.10 -2.83 1.19
C SER A 208 -21.99 -2.47 0.01
N SER A 209 -23.18 -1.91 0.27
CA SER A 209 -24.11 -1.47 -0.77
C SER A 209 -23.50 -0.47 -1.74
N LEU A 210 -22.73 0.49 -1.23
CA LEU A 210 -22.03 1.47 -2.07
C LEU A 210 -20.99 0.81 -2.96
N VAL A 211 -20.23 -0.15 -2.42
CA VAL A 211 -19.24 -0.92 -3.23
C VAL A 211 -19.96 -1.75 -4.30
N GLN A 212 -21.13 -2.35 -3.97
CA GLN A 212 -21.92 -3.09 -4.94
C GLN A 212 -22.43 -2.21 -6.07
N ASP A 213 -22.99 -1.04 -5.77
CA ASP A 213 -23.51 -0.10 -6.78
C ASP A 213 -22.40 0.32 -7.75
N ILE A 214 -21.24 0.72 -7.21
CA ILE A 214 -20.07 1.10 -8.03
C ILE A 214 -19.59 -0.09 -8.86
N LEU A 215 -19.52 -1.28 -8.27
CA LEU A 215 -19.10 -2.51 -8.96
C LEU A 215 -20.02 -2.82 -10.15
N ALA A 216 -21.34 -2.74 -9.94
CA ALA A 216 -22.33 -2.97 -10.99
C ALA A 216 -22.16 -1.98 -12.15
N GLU A 217 -21.98 -0.69 -11.85
CA GLU A 217 -21.79 0.35 -12.86
C GLU A 217 -20.47 0.16 -13.64
N LYS A 218 -19.37 -0.15 -12.96
CA LYS A 218 -18.08 -0.43 -13.60
C LYS A 218 -18.13 -1.69 -14.48
N CYS A 219 -18.81 -2.74 -14.02
CA CYS A 219 -19.01 -3.96 -14.82
C CYS A 219 -19.86 -3.69 -16.07
N ALA A 220 -20.94 -2.92 -15.93
CA ALA A 220 -21.79 -2.53 -17.04
C ALA A 220 -21.00 -1.71 -18.08
N HIS A 221 -20.19 -0.74 -17.64
CA HIS A 221 -19.34 0.07 -18.52
C HIS A 221 -18.35 -0.76 -19.33
N LYS A 222 -17.78 -1.81 -18.73
CA LYS A 222 -16.83 -2.72 -19.40
C LYS A 222 -17.52 -3.88 -20.13
N ALA A 223 -18.86 -3.97 -20.07
CA ALA A 223 -19.64 -5.09 -20.60
C ALA A 223 -19.17 -6.47 -20.09
N VAL A 224 -18.80 -6.53 -18.79
CA VAL A 224 -18.40 -7.78 -18.08
C VAL A 224 -19.42 -8.11 -17.00
N PRO A 225 -19.59 -9.40 -16.67
CA PRO A 225 -20.49 -9.80 -15.60
C PRO A 225 -19.92 -9.38 -14.23
N VAL A 226 -20.82 -9.09 -13.30
CA VAL A 226 -20.45 -8.84 -11.89
C VAL A 226 -19.85 -10.12 -11.32
N PRO A 227 -18.65 -10.05 -10.70
CA PRO A 227 -18.00 -11.21 -10.08
C PRO A 227 -18.84 -11.80 -8.97
N SER A 228 -18.87 -13.14 -8.87
CA SER A 228 -19.47 -13.86 -7.76
C SER A 228 -18.55 -14.95 -7.26
N LEU A 229 -18.70 -15.34 -6.00
CA LEU A 229 -17.91 -16.43 -5.40
C LEU A 229 -18.06 -17.71 -6.20
N GLN A 230 -19.29 -18.06 -6.60
CA GLN A 230 -19.58 -19.25 -7.39
C GLN A 230 -18.72 -19.29 -8.68
N ARG A 231 -18.71 -18.20 -9.43
CA ARG A 231 -17.92 -18.11 -10.68
C ARG A 231 -16.42 -18.25 -10.46
N LEU A 232 -15.91 -17.73 -9.37
CA LEU A 232 -14.49 -17.82 -9.04
C LEU A 232 -14.11 -19.25 -8.62
N THR A 233 -14.99 -19.95 -7.89
CA THR A 233 -14.71 -21.32 -7.39
C THR A 233 -14.94 -22.41 -8.41
N GLU A 234 -15.87 -22.25 -9.36
CA GLU A 234 -16.15 -23.21 -10.43
C GLU A 234 -15.17 -23.14 -11.60
N SER A 235 -14.35 -22.13 -11.67
CA SER A 235 -13.43 -21.88 -12.77
C SER A 235 -12.08 -22.57 -12.56
N PRO A 236 -11.32 -22.88 -13.63
CA PRO A 236 -9.91 -23.26 -13.51
C PRO A 236 -9.04 -22.17 -12.84
N TYR A 237 -9.59 -20.97 -12.63
CA TYR A 237 -8.90 -19.80 -12.10
C TYR A 237 -8.21 -20.01 -10.76
N ARG A 238 -8.74 -20.85 -9.86
CA ARG A 238 -8.07 -21.10 -8.58
C ARG A 238 -6.68 -21.69 -8.78
N GLY A 239 -6.56 -22.72 -9.63
CA GLY A 239 -5.27 -23.34 -9.92
C GLY A 239 -4.28 -22.39 -10.57
N ASP A 240 -4.75 -21.57 -11.51
CA ASP A 240 -3.92 -20.56 -12.17
C ASP A 240 -3.44 -19.49 -11.17
N LEU A 241 -4.32 -19.01 -10.28
CA LEU A 241 -3.97 -18.07 -9.23
C LEU A 241 -2.93 -18.62 -8.26
N GLU A 242 -3.10 -19.88 -7.82
CA GLU A 242 -2.18 -20.53 -6.90
C GLU A 242 -0.80 -20.74 -7.53
N ASN A 243 -0.75 -21.20 -8.78
CA ASN A 243 0.50 -21.40 -9.52
C ASN A 243 1.26 -20.09 -9.75
N GLU A 244 0.55 -18.99 -10.03
CA GLU A 244 1.15 -17.66 -10.27
C GLU A 244 1.36 -16.83 -8.99
N TRP A 245 0.94 -17.33 -7.83
CA TRP A 245 0.99 -16.58 -6.56
C TRP A 245 2.39 -16.09 -6.23
N ALA A 246 3.36 -17.00 -6.23
CA ALA A 246 4.75 -16.68 -5.95
C ALA A 246 5.38 -15.80 -7.05
N ASN A 247 5.13 -16.13 -8.32
CA ASN A 247 5.71 -15.40 -9.45
C ASN A 247 5.33 -13.92 -9.46
N MET A 248 4.07 -13.62 -9.09
CA MET A 248 3.55 -12.25 -9.16
C MET A 248 3.74 -11.44 -7.88
N LEU A 249 3.92 -12.08 -6.72
CA LEU A 249 3.92 -11.38 -5.43
C LEU A 249 5.25 -11.43 -4.67
N ALA A 250 6.03 -12.51 -4.78
CA ALA A 250 7.21 -12.68 -3.93
C ALA A 250 8.24 -11.54 -4.05
N HIS A 251 8.37 -10.91 -5.21
CA HIS A 251 9.30 -9.78 -5.40
C HIS A 251 8.79 -8.45 -4.83
N GLN A 252 7.53 -8.38 -4.44
CA GLN A 252 6.85 -7.18 -3.91
C GLN A 252 6.62 -7.23 -2.40
N LEU A 253 6.97 -8.34 -1.75
CA LEU A 253 6.68 -8.60 -0.34
C LEU A 253 7.95 -9.03 0.39
N PRO A 254 8.13 -8.62 1.67
CA PRO A 254 9.21 -9.13 2.53
C PRO A 254 9.15 -10.65 2.74
N GLU A 255 7.94 -11.18 2.88
CA GLU A 255 7.64 -12.60 3.03
C GLU A 255 6.35 -12.91 2.28
N LEU A 256 6.30 -14.02 1.54
CA LEU A 256 5.11 -14.40 0.78
C LEU A 256 4.11 -15.14 1.68
N PRO A 257 2.92 -14.57 1.95
CA PRO A 257 1.91 -15.28 2.71
C PRO A 257 1.35 -16.47 1.91
N PRO A 258 0.89 -17.55 2.58
CA PRO A 258 0.28 -18.69 1.90
C PRO A 258 -0.97 -18.28 1.09
N PHE A 259 -1.10 -18.81 -0.12
CA PHE A 259 -2.26 -18.55 -0.98
C PHE A 259 -3.59 -18.81 -0.27
N GLU A 260 -3.69 -19.95 0.41
CA GLU A 260 -4.91 -20.40 1.07
C GLU A 260 -5.38 -19.42 2.18
N SER A 261 -4.47 -18.70 2.84
CA SER A 261 -4.82 -17.70 3.85
C SER A 261 -5.56 -16.48 3.27
N PHE A 262 -5.45 -16.26 1.96
CA PHE A 262 -6.19 -15.23 1.23
C PHE A 262 -7.44 -15.80 0.56
N TRP A 263 -7.31 -16.97 -0.06
CA TRP A 263 -8.42 -17.61 -0.73
C TRP A 263 -9.58 -17.94 0.22
N SER A 264 -9.29 -18.41 1.41
CA SER A 264 -10.29 -18.77 2.43
C SER A 264 -11.09 -17.57 2.97
N GLU A 265 -10.68 -16.34 2.72
CA GLU A 265 -11.45 -15.13 3.10
C GLU A 265 -12.51 -14.73 2.06
N LEU A 266 -12.43 -15.24 0.82
CA LEU A 266 -13.39 -14.90 -0.24
C LEU A 266 -14.85 -15.16 0.11
N PRO A 267 -15.24 -16.27 0.75
CA PRO A 267 -16.63 -16.48 1.15
C PRO A 267 -17.16 -15.37 2.04
N THR A 268 -16.41 -14.98 3.05
CA THR A 268 -16.80 -13.90 3.99
C THR A 268 -16.82 -12.54 3.29
N LEU A 269 -15.88 -12.27 2.39
CA LEU A 269 -15.85 -11.04 1.59
C LEU A 269 -17.08 -10.93 0.70
N PHE A 270 -17.42 -12.00 -0.02
CA PHE A 270 -18.58 -11.98 -0.92
C PHE A 270 -19.90 -11.96 -0.17
N ALA A 271 -20.02 -12.61 1.00
CA ALA A 271 -21.18 -12.47 1.89
C ALA A 271 -21.35 -11.01 2.36
N TRP A 272 -20.26 -10.35 2.76
CA TRP A 272 -20.29 -8.93 3.08
C TRP A 272 -20.70 -8.07 1.87
N LEU A 273 -20.16 -8.33 0.68
CA LEU A 273 -20.58 -7.64 -0.54
C LEU A 273 -22.07 -7.85 -0.83
N ALA A 274 -22.63 -9.04 -0.55
CA ALA A 274 -24.05 -9.33 -0.71
C ALA A 274 -24.95 -8.65 0.33
N GLY A 275 -24.37 -7.91 1.28
CA GLY A 275 -25.12 -7.28 2.38
C GLY A 275 -25.51 -8.25 3.48
N GLU A 276 -25.03 -9.48 3.43
CA GLU A 276 -25.14 -10.42 4.52
C GLU A 276 -24.18 -10.01 5.64
N SER A 277 -24.56 -10.26 6.91
CA SER A 277 -23.72 -9.87 8.06
C SER A 277 -22.35 -10.55 7.96
N GLY A 278 -21.38 -9.78 7.57
CA GLY A 278 -20.05 -10.29 7.26
C GLY A 278 -19.14 -10.36 8.46
N GLY A 279 -19.05 -11.52 9.05
CA GLY A 279 -17.95 -11.90 9.92
C GLY A 279 -18.15 -11.59 11.41
N ASN A 280 -17.48 -12.37 12.23
CA ASN A 280 -17.44 -12.21 13.68
C ASN A 280 -17.04 -10.78 14.05
N ASP A 281 -17.83 -10.15 14.92
CA ASP A 281 -17.46 -8.89 15.56
C ASP A 281 -16.29 -9.17 16.52
N LEU A 282 -15.07 -9.03 15.96
CA LEU A 282 -13.87 -9.12 16.76
C LEU A 282 -13.79 -7.88 17.64
N GLU A 283 -13.47 -8.09 18.92
CA GLU A 283 -13.21 -7.01 19.85
C GLU A 283 -11.72 -6.60 19.82
N PRO A 284 -11.41 -5.35 20.12
CA PRO A 284 -10.02 -4.94 20.37
C PRO A 284 -9.40 -5.77 21.48
N VAL A 285 -8.07 -5.82 21.51
CA VAL A 285 -7.38 -6.42 22.63
C VAL A 285 -7.79 -5.73 23.94
N ALA A 286 -8.40 -6.48 24.86
CA ALA A 286 -8.74 -5.95 26.17
C ALA A 286 -7.47 -5.58 26.93
N ILE A 287 -7.43 -4.35 27.46
CA ILE A 287 -6.25 -3.77 28.06
C ILE A 287 -6.57 -3.34 29.48
N ALA A 288 -5.67 -3.62 30.44
CA ALA A 288 -5.78 -3.12 31.79
C ALA A 288 -5.73 -1.57 31.80
N GLU A 289 -6.42 -0.94 32.75
CA GLU A 289 -6.60 0.52 32.87
C GLU A 289 -5.32 1.38 32.90
N GLU A 290 -4.15 0.75 32.89
CA GLU A 290 -2.84 1.42 32.95
C GLU A 290 -2.32 1.94 31.61
N LEU A 291 -3.01 1.63 30.47
CA LEU A 291 -2.53 1.94 29.13
C LEU A 291 -3.28 3.13 28.54
N ASP A 292 -2.53 4.12 28.07
CA ASP A 292 -3.11 5.40 27.66
C ASP A 292 -3.83 5.35 26.31
N GLU A 293 -3.21 4.74 25.29
CA GLU A 293 -3.70 4.86 23.91
C GLU A 293 -3.10 3.81 22.97
N VAL A 294 -3.81 3.54 21.87
CA VAL A 294 -3.25 2.86 20.70
C VAL A 294 -2.13 3.74 20.16
N TRP A 295 -0.93 3.19 20.06
CA TRP A 295 0.20 3.90 19.49
C TRP A 295 0.56 3.31 18.13
N GLN A 296 0.73 4.20 17.17
CA GLN A 296 1.23 3.84 15.84
C GLN A 296 2.67 4.32 15.71
N PRO A 297 3.59 3.43 15.35
CA PRO A 297 4.97 3.82 15.12
C PRO A 297 5.04 4.75 13.90
N PRO A 298 5.74 5.88 14.01
CA PRO A 298 6.01 6.71 12.84
C PRO A 298 6.84 5.95 11.81
N ALA A 299 6.64 6.25 10.53
CA ALA A 299 7.35 5.62 9.42
C ALA A 299 8.88 5.74 9.51
N THR A 300 9.37 6.71 10.28
CA THR A 300 10.80 6.98 10.50
C THR A 300 11.31 6.51 11.86
N LEU A 301 10.60 5.59 12.53
CA LEU A 301 10.94 5.14 13.88
C LEU A 301 12.38 4.61 13.98
N TRP A 302 12.88 3.96 12.95
CA TRP A 302 14.25 3.48 12.89
C TRP A 302 15.29 4.57 13.09
N ASN A 303 15.05 5.76 12.57
CA ASN A 303 15.93 6.93 12.76
C ASN A 303 15.94 7.45 14.20
N TRP A 304 15.05 6.95 15.07
CA TRP A 304 14.99 7.32 16.48
C TRP A 304 15.84 6.42 17.36
N GLY A 305 16.65 5.55 16.78
CA GLY A 305 17.61 4.71 17.50
C GLY A 305 16.99 3.53 18.30
N MET A 306 15.72 3.20 18.05
CA MET A 306 15.05 2.12 18.78
C MET A 306 15.45 0.72 18.32
N GLY A 307 16.09 0.55 17.18
CA GLY A 307 16.66 -0.72 16.71
C GLY A 307 15.66 -1.87 16.49
N VAL A 308 14.34 -1.60 16.62
CA VAL A 308 13.30 -2.61 16.52
C VAL A 308 12.74 -2.62 15.10
N PRO A 309 12.65 -3.77 14.42
CA PRO A 309 12.10 -3.87 13.07
C PRO A 309 10.56 -3.79 13.10
N VAL A 310 10.03 -2.61 13.41
CA VAL A 310 8.59 -2.36 13.55
C VAL A 310 7.84 -2.64 12.26
N GLU A 311 8.43 -2.34 11.11
CA GLU A 311 7.80 -2.60 9.81
C GLU A 311 7.60 -4.10 9.54
N ALA A 312 8.50 -4.96 10.00
CA ALA A 312 8.33 -6.40 9.93
C ALA A 312 7.12 -6.87 10.78
N ILE A 313 6.92 -6.28 11.96
CA ILE A 313 5.76 -6.56 12.82
C ILE A 313 4.47 -6.08 12.16
N ARG A 314 4.48 -4.87 11.59
CA ARG A 314 3.33 -4.29 10.88
C ARG A 314 2.94 -5.13 9.68
N PHE A 315 3.94 -5.53 8.88
CA PHE A 315 3.73 -6.40 7.73
C PHE A 315 3.11 -7.74 8.14
N ALA A 316 3.67 -8.39 9.16
CA ALA A 316 3.16 -9.67 9.66
C ALA A 316 1.71 -9.55 10.15
N ALA A 317 1.40 -8.52 10.94
CA ALA A 317 0.05 -8.26 11.43
C ALA A 317 -0.95 -8.06 10.28
N SER A 318 -0.62 -7.21 9.31
CA SER A 318 -1.49 -6.93 8.15
C SER A 318 -1.75 -8.16 7.26
N ASN A 319 -0.76 -9.07 7.20
CA ASN A 319 -0.86 -10.31 6.42
C ASN A 319 -1.35 -11.51 7.25
N HIS A 320 -1.70 -11.30 8.52
CA HIS A 320 -2.09 -12.36 9.47
C HIS A 320 -1.04 -13.47 9.58
N LEU A 321 0.24 -13.07 9.65
CA LEU A 321 1.38 -13.98 9.79
C LEU A 321 1.95 -13.92 11.20
N CYS A 322 2.33 -15.08 11.75
CA CYS A 322 3.07 -15.15 12.99
C CYS A 322 4.48 -14.58 12.82
N ILE A 323 5.02 -14.03 13.89
CA ILE A 323 6.42 -13.63 13.98
C ILE A 323 7.16 -14.44 15.01
N GLU A 324 8.42 -14.74 14.72
CA GLU A 324 9.36 -15.24 15.72
C GLU A 324 10.02 -14.04 16.37
N LEU A 325 9.72 -13.85 17.66
CA LEU A 325 10.17 -12.72 18.46
C LEU A 325 11.30 -13.16 19.40
N GLY A 326 12.50 -12.61 19.21
CA GLY A 326 13.58 -12.69 20.18
C GLY A 326 13.36 -11.70 21.33
N TYR A 327 13.15 -12.22 22.56
CA TYR A 327 12.84 -11.39 23.71
C TYR A 327 13.44 -11.99 24.97
N GLN A 328 14.31 -11.24 25.67
CA GLN A 328 14.99 -11.69 26.90
C GLN A 328 15.69 -13.05 26.72
N GLY A 329 16.46 -13.20 25.65
CA GLY A 329 17.25 -14.40 25.38
C GLY A 329 16.47 -15.64 24.92
N THR A 330 15.15 -15.53 24.68
CA THR A 330 14.32 -16.64 24.19
C THR A 330 13.55 -16.23 22.93
N ALA A 331 13.42 -17.17 21.98
CA ALA A 331 12.57 -17.02 20.81
C ALA A 331 11.14 -17.48 21.13
N ARG A 332 10.15 -16.75 20.62
CA ARG A 332 8.72 -17.04 20.80
C ARG A 332 7.99 -16.82 19.49
N LEU A 333 7.13 -17.76 19.13
CA LEU A 333 6.20 -17.59 18.02
C LEU A 333 4.94 -16.88 18.55
N ILE A 334 4.61 -15.72 17.96
CA ILE A 334 3.51 -14.87 18.41
C ILE A 334 2.68 -14.33 17.26
N GLU A 335 1.42 -14.03 17.54
CA GLU A 335 0.45 -13.36 16.65
C GLU A 335 0.37 -11.88 17.04
N PRO A 336 0.84 -10.93 16.21
CA PRO A 336 0.87 -9.52 16.58
C PRO A 336 -0.50 -8.84 16.36
N TYR A 337 -0.96 -8.04 17.35
CA TYR A 337 -2.26 -7.38 17.30
C TYR A 337 -2.22 -5.85 17.42
N SER A 338 -1.49 -5.32 18.40
CA SER A 338 -1.61 -3.91 18.76
C SER A 338 -0.31 -3.34 19.32
N PHE A 339 -0.05 -2.07 19.01
CA PHE A 339 0.94 -1.29 19.77
C PHE A 339 0.23 -0.37 20.75
N ARG A 340 0.79 -0.24 21.94
CA ARG A 340 0.26 0.60 23.02
C ARG A 340 1.37 1.40 23.69
N ARG A 341 0.99 2.57 24.21
CA ARG A 341 1.84 3.39 25.07
C ARG A 341 1.28 3.35 26.48
N THR A 342 2.13 3.03 27.47
CA THR A 342 1.75 3.11 28.89
C THR A 342 1.81 4.55 29.39
N LYS A 343 1.14 4.85 30.52
CA LYS A 343 1.23 6.16 31.23
C LYS A 343 2.66 6.54 31.56
N ALA A 344 3.53 5.55 31.79
CA ALA A 344 4.97 5.77 32.02
C ALA A 344 5.77 6.00 30.70
N GLY A 345 5.12 6.08 29.55
CA GLY A 345 5.75 6.31 28.26
C GLY A 345 6.39 5.08 27.60
N HIS A 346 6.25 3.88 28.16
CA HIS A 346 6.77 2.66 27.56
C HIS A 346 5.91 2.21 26.39
N LEU A 347 6.57 1.79 25.31
CA LEU A 347 5.91 1.24 24.13
C LEU A 347 5.85 -0.28 24.22
N LEU A 348 4.66 -0.84 24.02
CA LEU A 348 4.36 -2.26 24.10
C LEU A 348 3.81 -2.80 22.78
N LEU A 349 4.26 -3.99 22.40
CA LEU A 349 3.60 -4.84 21.41
C LEU A 349 2.70 -5.83 22.17
N PHE A 350 1.39 -5.79 21.92
CA PHE A 350 0.46 -6.81 22.37
C PHE A 350 0.35 -7.91 21.33
N ALA A 351 0.57 -9.14 21.77
CA ALA A 351 0.54 -10.31 20.91
C ALA A 351 0.09 -11.55 21.68
N ILE A 352 -0.47 -12.52 20.97
CA ILE A 352 -0.84 -13.83 21.51
C ILE A 352 0.31 -14.80 21.24
N LYS A 353 0.74 -15.53 22.27
CA LYS A 353 1.67 -16.64 22.09
C LYS A 353 0.97 -17.81 21.39
N CYS A 354 1.51 -18.27 20.27
CA CYS A 354 0.90 -19.36 19.50
C CYS A 354 0.77 -20.65 20.32
N GLN A 355 1.75 -20.96 21.18
CA GLN A 355 1.79 -22.20 21.95
C GLN A 355 0.77 -22.25 23.11
N THR A 356 0.64 -21.16 23.87
CA THR A 356 -0.18 -21.11 25.10
C THR A 356 -1.49 -20.37 24.93
N ARG A 357 -1.70 -19.72 23.79
CA ARG A 357 -2.85 -18.83 23.50
C ARG A 357 -3.00 -17.67 24.49
N GLU A 358 -1.93 -17.33 25.21
CA GLU A 358 -1.93 -16.23 26.16
C GLU A 358 -1.62 -14.90 25.49
N LEU A 359 -2.43 -13.87 25.79
CA LEU A 359 -2.15 -12.49 25.43
C LEU A 359 -1.02 -11.95 26.33
N ARG A 360 -0.01 -11.34 25.70
CA ARG A 360 1.17 -10.78 26.38
C ARG A 360 1.55 -9.42 25.79
N GLY A 361 2.02 -8.52 26.66
CA GLY A 361 2.66 -7.25 26.28
C GLY A 361 4.19 -7.41 26.28
N TYR A 362 4.81 -7.04 25.17
CA TYR A 362 6.26 -7.05 24.98
C TYR A 362 6.77 -5.63 24.86
N ARG A 363 7.67 -5.20 25.72
CA ARG A 363 8.29 -3.86 25.60
C ARG A 363 9.13 -3.80 24.34
N LEU A 364 8.89 -2.79 23.51
CA LEU A 364 9.60 -2.62 22.22
C LEU A 364 11.12 -2.48 22.44
N ASP A 365 11.54 -1.72 23.46
CA ASP A 365 12.96 -1.49 23.79
C ASP A 365 13.70 -2.75 24.27
N ARG A 366 13.00 -3.87 24.50
CA ARG A 366 13.57 -5.16 24.91
C ARG A 366 13.49 -6.24 23.84
N ILE A 367 12.94 -5.93 22.69
CA ILE A 367 12.90 -6.83 21.54
C ILE A 367 14.31 -6.89 20.94
N GLN A 368 14.84 -8.09 20.79
CA GLN A 368 16.19 -8.36 20.29
C GLN A 368 16.19 -8.69 18.80
N SER A 369 15.15 -9.37 18.33
CA SER A 369 14.98 -9.72 16.92
C SER A 369 13.51 -9.97 16.57
N VAL A 370 13.17 -9.77 15.29
CA VAL A 370 11.87 -10.11 14.71
C VAL A 370 12.13 -10.79 13.39
N ARG A 371 11.52 -11.94 13.19
CA ARG A 371 11.49 -12.64 11.89
C ARG A 371 10.05 -12.95 11.53
N VAL A 372 9.61 -12.46 10.39
CA VAL A 372 8.30 -12.82 9.82
C VAL A 372 8.36 -14.28 9.40
N THR A 373 7.29 -15.01 9.65
CA THR A 373 7.16 -16.43 9.25
C THR A 373 6.06 -16.56 8.18
N THR A 374 6.05 -17.70 7.49
CA THR A 374 4.94 -18.06 6.57
C THR A 374 3.75 -18.68 7.29
N THR A 375 3.80 -18.82 8.63
CA THR A 375 2.73 -19.42 9.43
C THR A 375 1.57 -18.44 9.58
N PRO A 376 0.40 -18.71 8.99
CA PRO A 376 -0.76 -17.84 9.13
C PRO A 376 -1.44 -18.06 10.49
N PHE A 377 -2.16 -17.05 10.95
CA PHE A 377 -3.06 -17.17 12.11
C PHE A 377 -4.44 -16.60 11.78
N GLN A 378 -5.47 -17.12 12.48
CA GLN A 378 -6.83 -16.57 12.42
C GLN A 378 -6.99 -15.56 13.55
N PRO A 379 -7.23 -14.27 13.25
CA PRO A 379 -7.39 -13.26 14.26
C PRO A 379 -8.55 -13.56 15.23
N VAL A 380 -8.31 -13.44 16.53
CA VAL A 380 -9.31 -13.51 17.59
C VAL A 380 -9.60 -12.14 18.21
N HIS A 381 -8.82 -11.14 17.85
CA HIS A 381 -9.03 -9.73 18.17
C HIS A 381 -8.85 -8.87 16.93
N ILE A 382 -9.34 -7.62 16.97
CA ILE A 382 -9.06 -6.64 15.93
C ILE A 382 -7.55 -6.41 15.85
N ILE A 383 -6.99 -6.47 14.64
CA ILE A 383 -5.61 -6.10 14.40
C ILE A 383 -5.53 -4.60 14.20
N GLU A 384 -4.95 -3.91 15.17
CA GLU A 384 -4.85 -2.45 15.17
C GLU A 384 -3.54 -1.93 14.54
N ILE A 385 -2.53 -2.80 14.38
CA ILE A 385 -1.18 -2.45 13.91
C ILE A 385 -1.16 -2.07 12.41
N GLY A 386 -2.02 -2.68 11.60
CA GLY A 386 -1.96 -2.58 10.13
C GLY A 386 -2.96 -1.60 9.52
N GLY A 387 -3.79 -0.92 10.32
CA GLY A 387 -5.04 -0.31 9.87
C GLY A 387 -5.06 1.22 9.81
N LEU A 388 -4.06 1.94 10.23
CA LEU A 388 -4.20 3.39 10.40
C LEU A 388 -3.52 4.20 9.29
N SER A 389 -4.09 5.37 9.09
CA SER A 389 -3.75 6.41 8.09
C SER A 389 -2.24 6.57 7.84
N PRO A 390 -1.85 7.01 6.63
CA PRO A 390 -0.46 7.30 6.35
C PRO A 390 0.14 8.16 7.45
N ILE A 391 1.20 7.65 8.07
CA ILE A 391 1.88 8.35 9.16
C ILE A 391 2.73 9.43 8.52
N PHE A 392 2.36 10.66 8.75
CA PHE A 392 3.22 11.80 8.41
C PHE A 392 4.46 11.74 9.31
N ALA A 393 5.65 11.85 8.70
CA ALA A 393 6.86 12.06 9.47
C ALA A 393 6.67 13.27 10.40
N PRO A 394 6.98 13.15 11.70
CA PRO A 394 6.87 14.28 12.59
C PRO A 394 7.77 15.42 12.06
N ARG A 395 7.23 16.63 11.98
CA ARG A 395 8.01 17.80 11.60
C ARG A 395 9.17 17.93 12.59
N LEU A 396 10.40 17.70 12.15
CA LEU A 396 11.58 18.05 12.92
C LEU A 396 11.55 19.56 13.11
N ARG A 397 11.25 20.01 14.34
CA ARG A 397 11.46 21.41 14.70
C ARG A 397 12.96 21.65 14.62
N HIS A 398 13.42 22.28 13.56
CA HIS A 398 14.75 22.87 13.53
C HIS A 398 14.83 23.88 14.67
N THR A 399 15.33 23.47 15.83
CA THR A 399 15.83 24.40 16.83
C THR A 399 17.04 25.07 16.20
N ARG A 400 16.83 26.28 15.65
CA ARG A 400 17.93 27.19 15.35
C ARG A 400 18.70 27.36 16.68
N ARG A 401 19.86 26.75 16.78
CA ARG A 401 20.84 27.17 17.78
C ARG A 401 21.21 28.63 17.42
N ARG A 402 20.95 29.53 18.33
CA ARG A 402 21.51 30.88 18.33
C ARG A 402 22.99 30.82 18.68
#